data_ef90f42bc5d7262406d558995008f79d
#
_entry.id   ef90f42bc5d7262406d558995008f79d
#
_cell.length_a   1.000
_cell.length_b   1.000
_cell.length_c   1.000
_cell.angle_alpha   90.00
_cell.angle_beta   90.00
_cell.angle_gamma   90.00
#
_symmetry.space_group_name_H-M   'P 1'
#
loop_
_entity.id
_entity.type
_entity.pdbx_description
1 polymer ?
#
loop_
_entity_poly.entity_id
_entity_poly.type
_entity_poly.pdbx_seq_one_letter_code
_entity_poly.pdbx_strand_id
1 'polypeptide(L)'
;TAMQKDLSSYKGKTSTSSPSPHEWENAFGDADVVFCITITSSLSGTYNSAVIAKDIYEHNHTGRKVYVLDSLSTGPEIALFIEKIAELIKAGFAPDDIYKTLLEYKDKTHLYFSLASLNNFAKNGRISPVIAAGIGLLGVRVVGKASDEGTLLPLDKCRGEKRALKKLINHLK
;
A
#
# COMPACT_ATOMS: atom_id res chain seq x y z
N THR A 1 8.31 -17.06 -11.03
CA THR A 1 9.65 -16.53 -11.36
C THR A 1 10.71 -17.17 -10.46
N ALA A 2 12.00 -17.16 -10.87
CA ALA A 2 13.12 -17.66 -10.05
C ALA A 2 13.12 -16.97 -8.67
N MET A 3 12.99 -15.65 -8.63
CA MET A 3 12.90 -14.84 -7.42
C MET A 3 11.81 -15.31 -6.45
N GLN A 4 10.63 -15.71 -6.94
CA GLN A 4 9.56 -16.22 -6.07
C GLN A 4 9.92 -17.56 -5.42
N LYS A 5 10.63 -18.44 -6.14
CA LYS A 5 11.11 -19.70 -5.60
C LYS A 5 12.18 -19.48 -4.53
N ASP A 6 13.12 -18.56 -4.78
CA ASP A 6 14.18 -18.22 -3.83
C ASP A 6 13.61 -17.62 -2.56
N LEU A 7 12.66 -16.67 -2.67
CA LEU A 7 11.97 -16.08 -1.53
C LEU A 7 11.14 -17.10 -0.72
N SER A 8 10.51 -18.08 -1.38
CA SER A 8 9.70 -19.09 -0.71
C SER A 8 10.53 -20.08 0.11
N SER A 9 11.77 -20.33 -0.28
CA SER A 9 12.71 -21.22 0.41
C SER A 9 13.57 -20.50 1.46
N TYR A 10 13.69 -19.16 1.38
CA TYR A 10 14.55 -18.37 2.25
C TYR A 10 13.97 -18.25 3.66
N LYS A 11 14.69 -18.77 4.66
CA LYS A 11 14.29 -18.73 6.08
C LYS A 11 14.72 -17.46 6.80
N GLY A 12 15.56 -16.63 6.21
CA GLY A 12 16.06 -15.39 6.78
C GLY A 12 15.03 -14.25 6.75
N LYS A 13 15.48 -13.07 7.17
CA LYS A 13 14.73 -11.82 7.04
C LYS A 13 14.95 -11.25 5.63
N THR A 14 13.87 -11.03 4.89
CA THR A 14 13.90 -10.22 3.67
C THR A 14 13.48 -8.80 3.99
N SER A 15 14.11 -7.81 3.37
CA SER A 15 13.79 -6.39 3.52
C SER A 15 13.75 -5.71 2.17
N THR A 16 13.04 -4.59 2.11
CA THR A 16 13.01 -3.66 0.98
C THR A 16 13.34 -2.28 1.51
N SER A 17 13.89 -1.43 0.66
CA SER A 17 14.03 0.01 0.90
C SER A 17 12.95 0.78 0.17
N SER A 18 12.48 1.88 0.74
CA SER A 18 11.69 2.87 0.02
C SER A 18 12.58 3.62 -0.98
N PRO A 19 12.03 4.12 -2.09
CA PRO A 19 12.73 5.07 -2.92
C PRO A 19 13.17 6.28 -2.10
N SER A 20 14.33 6.83 -2.41
CA SER A 20 14.82 8.08 -1.83
C SER A 20 14.03 9.29 -2.36
N PRO A 21 14.05 10.45 -1.68
CA PRO A 21 13.45 11.67 -2.22
C PRO A 21 13.98 12.04 -3.61
N HIS A 22 15.26 11.84 -3.86
CA HIS A 22 15.86 12.11 -5.16
C HIS A 22 15.35 11.17 -6.28
N GLU A 23 15.12 9.89 -5.97
CA GLU A 23 14.53 8.97 -6.94
C GLU A 23 13.08 9.35 -7.27
N TRP A 24 12.32 9.84 -6.29
CA TRP A 24 10.98 10.39 -6.51
C TRP A 24 11.01 11.66 -7.38
N GLU A 25 11.88 12.61 -7.04
CA GLU A 25 12.05 13.86 -7.81
C GLU A 25 12.40 13.57 -9.28
N ASN A 26 13.32 12.63 -9.52
CA ASN A 26 13.66 12.18 -10.87
C ASN A 26 12.45 11.54 -11.58
N ALA A 27 11.61 10.80 -10.86
CA ALA A 27 10.42 10.17 -11.44
C ALA A 27 9.30 11.19 -11.76
N PHE A 28 9.25 12.33 -11.07
CA PHE A 28 8.31 13.42 -11.39
C PHE A 28 8.65 14.07 -12.74
N GLY A 29 9.92 14.04 -13.14
CA GLY A 29 10.39 14.51 -14.44
C GLY A 29 10.05 15.99 -14.69
N ASP A 30 9.49 16.29 -15.85
CA ASP A 30 9.10 17.65 -16.26
C ASP A 30 7.60 17.91 -16.17
N ALA A 31 6.86 17.11 -15.41
CA ALA A 31 5.41 17.21 -15.33
C ALA A 31 4.96 18.47 -14.58
N ASP A 32 3.98 19.20 -15.11
CA ASP A 32 3.38 20.36 -14.42
C ASP A 32 2.55 19.90 -13.20
N VAL A 33 1.91 18.75 -13.29
CA VAL A 33 1.09 18.16 -12.23
C VAL A 33 1.41 16.68 -12.07
N VAL A 34 1.68 16.27 -10.82
CA VAL A 34 1.98 14.88 -10.47
C VAL A 34 1.00 14.39 -9.41
N PHE A 35 0.43 13.21 -9.62
CA PHE A 35 -0.29 12.45 -8.59
C PHE A 35 0.56 11.27 -8.14
N CYS A 36 1.06 11.31 -6.92
CA CYS A 36 1.91 10.29 -6.32
C CYS A 36 1.11 9.49 -5.30
N ILE A 37 0.88 8.21 -5.56
CA ILE A 37 0.15 7.31 -4.65
C ILE A 37 1.13 6.34 -4.02
N THR A 38 1.21 6.33 -2.72
CA THR A 38 2.14 5.47 -1.99
C THR A 38 1.41 4.34 -1.27
N ILE A 39 2.13 3.26 -0.98
CA ILE A 39 1.66 2.30 0.02
C ILE A 39 1.58 2.98 1.37
N THR A 40 0.79 2.41 2.27
CA THR A 40 0.56 2.94 3.61
C THR A 40 1.84 3.35 4.33
N SER A 41 1.85 4.54 4.91
CA SER A 41 2.93 5.07 5.74
C SER A 41 3.17 4.23 7.01
N SER A 42 2.15 3.51 7.47
CA SER A 42 2.24 2.61 8.62
C SER A 42 3.17 1.40 8.39
N LEU A 43 3.42 1.03 7.13
CA LEU A 43 4.27 -0.12 6.78
C LEU A 43 5.59 0.28 6.11
N SER A 44 5.68 1.50 5.54
CA SER A 44 6.83 1.93 4.73
C SER A 44 7.12 3.41 4.86
N GLY A 45 8.39 3.80 4.79
CA GLY A 45 8.82 5.19 4.69
C GLY A 45 8.57 5.87 3.33
N THR A 46 7.95 5.16 2.38
CA THR A 46 7.74 5.62 1.00
C THR A 46 6.93 6.93 0.95
N TYR A 47 5.88 7.04 1.77
CA TYR A 47 5.08 8.27 1.85
C TYR A 47 5.92 9.48 2.29
N ASN A 48 6.67 9.35 3.39
CA ASN A 48 7.51 10.44 3.89
C ASN A 48 8.57 10.85 2.85
N SER A 49 9.16 9.88 2.17
CA SER A 49 10.13 10.13 1.10
C SER A 49 9.49 10.91 -0.07
N ALA A 50 8.27 10.54 -0.46
CA ALA A 50 7.53 11.23 -1.53
C ALA A 50 7.11 12.66 -1.12
N VAL A 51 6.75 12.89 0.15
CA VAL A 51 6.43 14.23 0.67
C VAL A 51 7.67 15.14 0.63
N ILE A 52 8.83 14.64 1.05
CA ILE A 52 10.09 15.40 0.97
C ILE A 52 10.40 15.75 -0.50
N ALA A 53 10.26 14.77 -1.40
CA ALA A 53 10.48 14.99 -2.83
C ALA A 53 9.52 16.04 -3.42
N LYS A 54 8.25 16.00 -3.03
CA LYS A 54 7.26 17.01 -3.39
C LYS A 54 7.73 18.42 -3.01
N ASP A 55 8.15 18.61 -1.75
CA ASP A 55 8.56 19.92 -1.24
C ASP A 55 9.78 20.46 -2.01
N ILE A 56 10.76 19.59 -2.30
CA ILE A 56 11.94 19.93 -3.11
C ILE A 56 11.52 20.28 -4.55
N TYR A 57 10.66 19.47 -5.15
CA TYR A 57 10.24 19.64 -6.53
C TYR A 57 9.44 20.94 -6.74
N GLU A 58 8.46 21.22 -5.90
CA GLU A 58 7.66 22.44 -5.96
C GLU A 58 8.49 23.69 -5.67
N HIS A 59 9.51 23.59 -4.79
CA HIS A 59 10.44 24.68 -4.52
C HIS A 59 11.32 25.00 -5.75
N ASN A 60 11.81 23.99 -6.43
CA ASN A 60 12.72 24.13 -7.57
C ASN A 60 12.01 24.47 -8.88
N HIS A 61 10.68 24.23 -8.99
CA HIS A 61 9.91 24.37 -10.21
C HIS A 61 8.64 25.18 -9.96
N THR A 62 8.76 26.50 -10.01
CA THR A 62 7.63 27.41 -9.79
C THR A 62 6.46 27.11 -10.72
N GLY A 63 5.27 26.96 -10.14
CA GLY A 63 4.03 26.68 -10.88
C GLY A 63 3.73 25.19 -11.07
N ARG A 64 4.63 24.29 -10.74
CA ARG A 64 4.39 22.84 -10.74
C ARG A 64 3.77 22.37 -9.43
N LYS A 65 2.99 21.29 -9.48
CA LYS A 65 2.24 20.80 -8.33
C LYS A 65 2.35 19.28 -8.18
N VAL A 66 2.62 18.82 -6.96
CA VAL A 66 2.65 17.39 -6.63
C VAL A 66 1.61 17.08 -5.55
N TYR A 67 0.72 16.17 -5.83
CA TYR A 67 -0.24 15.63 -4.87
C TYR A 67 0.25 14.27 -4.39
N VAL A 68 0.55 14.15 -3.10
CA VAL A 68 0.98 12.88 -2.50
C VAL A 68 -0.14 12.31 -1.67
N LEU A 69 -0.61 11.11 -2.01
CA LEU A 69 -1.65 10.39 -1.29
C LEU A 69 -1.03 9.20 -0.53
N ASP A 70 -1.15 9.21 0.79
CA ASP A 70 -1.03 7.97 1.57
C ASP A 70 -2.28 7.13 1.35
N SER A 71 -2.13 6.00 0.68
CA SER A 71 -3.28 5.14 0.39
C SER A 71 -3.86 4.48 1.63
N LEU A 72 -3.13 4.46 2.76
CA LEU A 72 -3.41 3.63 3.95
C LEU A 72 -3.61 2.14 3.60
N SER A 73 -3.10 1.72 2.44
CA SER A 73 -3.32 0.43 1.83
C SER A 73 -2.10 -0.06 1.04
N THR A 74 -2.30 -1.06 0.20
CA THR A 74 -1.28 -1.60 -0.70
C THR A 74 -1.90 -2.13 -2.00
N GLY A 75 -1.04 -2.48 -2.97
CA GLY A 75 -1.35 -3.32 -4.14
C GLY A 75 -2.64 -2.97 -4.88
N PRO A 76 -3.68 -3.82 -4.82
CA PRO A 76 -4.88 -3.67 -5.65
C PRO A 76 -5.62 -2.35 -5.44
N GLU A 77 -5.66 -1.83 -4.21
CA GLU A 77 -6.35 -0.58 -3.92
C GLU A 77 -5.62 0.63 -4.51
N ILE A 78 -4.28 0.60 -4.56
CA ILE A 78 -3.49 1.62 -5.28
C ILE A 78 -3.83 1.63 -6.77
N ALA A 79 -4.05 0.47 -7.38
CA ALA A 79 -4.48 0.38 -8.78
C ALA A 79 -5.84 1.07 -9.00
N LEU A 80 -6.80 0.90 -8.09
CA LEU A 80 -8.09 1.59 -8.15
C LEU A 80 -7.94 3.12 -8.07
N PHE A 81 -7.03 3.64 -7.24
CA PHE A 81 -6.74 5.08 -7.20
C PHE A 81 -6.17 5.59 -8.52
N ILE A 82 -5.22 4.85 -9.12
CA ILE A 82 -4.62 5.21 -10.41
C ILE A 82 -5.69 5.22 -11.53
N GLU A 83 -6.55 4.21 -11.57
CA GLU A 83 -7.67 4.13 -12.51
C GLU A 83 -8.64 5.31 -12.33
N LYS A 84 -8.96 5.65 -11.07
CA LYS A 84 -9.83 6.79 -10.76
C LYS A 84 -9.22 8.13 -11.16
N ILE A 85 -7.93 8.33 -10.95
CA ILE A 85 -7.20 9.51 -11.43
C ILE A 85 -7.31 9.62 -12.96
N ALA A 86 -7.02 8.53 -13.67
CA ALA A 86 -7.06 8.51 -15.13
C ALA A 86 -8.47 8.81 -15.68
N GLU A 87 -9.52 8.32 -15.01
CA GLU A 87 -10.92 8.63 -15.32
C GLU A 87 -11.20 10.13 -15.18
N LEU A 88 -10.83 10.72 -14.03
CA LEU A 88 -11.09 12.13 -13.74
C LEU A 88 -10.29 13.08 -14.64
N ILE A 89 -9.03 12.75 -14.97
CA ILE A 89 -8.23 13.49 -15.95
C ILE A 89 -8.93 13.49 -17.31
N LYS A 90 -9.38 12.33 -17.79
CA LYS A 90 -10.10 12.21 -19.06
C LYS A 90 -11.41 13.00 -19.08
N ALA A 91 -12.06 13.13 -17.93
CA ALA A 91 -13.29 13.90 -17.76
C ALA A 91 -13.02 15.42 -17.63
N GLY A 92 -11.76 15.87 -17.63
CA GLY A 92 -11.37 17.29 -17.61
C GLY A 92 -11.46 17.94 -16.23
N PHE A 93 -11.43 17.16 -15.14
CA PHE A 93 -11.43 17.74 -13.80
C PHE A 93 -10.12 18.50 -13.51
N ALA A 94 -10.22 19.57 -12.73
CA ALA A 94 -9.03 20.30 -12.26
C ALA A 94 -8.24 19.43 -11.24
N PRO A 95 -6.91 19.60 -11.16
CA PRO A 95 -6.06 18.79 -10.30
C PRO A 95 -6.47 18.79 -8.81
N ASP A 96 -6.86 19.94 -8.27
CA ASP A 96 -7.32 20.05 -6.88
C ASP A 96 -8.63 19.27 -6.64
N ASP A 97 -9.56 19.28 -7.61
CA ASP A 97 -10.82 18.54 -7.54
C ASP A 97 -10.56 17.03 -7.65
N ILE A 98 -9.60 16.63 -8.50
CA ILE A 98 -9.16 15.23 -8.58
C ILE A 98 -8.66 14.76 -7.22
N TYR A 99 -7.74 15.50 -6.59
CA TYR A 99 -7.18 15.14 -5.30
C TYR A 99 -8.24 15.06 -4.20
N LYS A 100 -9.15 16.04 -4.15
CA LYS A 100 -10.29 16.00 -3.22
C LYS A 100 -11.17 14.76 -3.42
N THR A 101 -11.50 14.45 -4.68
CA THR A 101 -12.28 13.25 -5.02
C THR A 101 -11.56 11.96 -4.60
N LEU A 102 -10.24 11.91 -4.72
CA LEU A 102 -9.45 10.76 -4.26
C LEU A 102 -9.51 10.56 -2.75
N LEU A 103 -9.50 11.64 -1.97
CA LEU A 103 -9.64 11.56 -0.52
C LEU A 103 -11.00 10.96 -0.15
N GLU A 104 -12.08 11.40 -0.79
CA GLU A 104 -13.43 10.85 -0.59
C GLU A 104 -13.56 9.40 -1.11
N TYR A 105 -12.84 9.06 -2.17
CA TYR A 105 -12.83 7.71 -2.75
C TYR A 105 -12.09 6.73 -1.84
N LYS A 106 -11.00 7.16 -1.21
CA LYS A 106 -10.24 6.38 -0.23
C LYS A 106 -11.10 5.90 0.91
N ASP A 107 -12.03 6.72 1.40
CA ASP A 107 -12.92 6.36 2.51
C ASP A 107 -14.00 5.32 2.11
N LYS A 108 -14.14 5.06 0.81
CA LYS A 108 -15.14 4.12 0.25
C LYS A 108 -14.52 2.82 -0.26
N THR A 109 -13.19 2.72 -0.29
CA THR A 109 -12.47 1.53 -0.73
C THR A 109 -11.85 0.81 0.46
N HIS A 110 -11.74 -0.51 0.38
CA HIS A 110 -11.21 -1.31 1.47
C HIS A 110 -10.42 -2.49 0.95
N LEU A 111 -9.20 -2.64 1.45
CA LEU A 111 -8.36 -3.78 1.13
C LEU A 111 -8.61 -4.94 2.09
N TYR A 112 -9.03 -6.08 1.55
CA TYR A 112 -9.04 -7.36 2.25
C TYR A 112 -7.93 -8.26 1.72
N PHE A 113 -7.34 -9.05 2.59
CA PHE A 113 -6.24 -9.93 2.24
C PHE A 113 -6.34 -11.33 2.85
N SER A 114 -5.71 -12.29 2.21
CA SER A 114 -5.42 -13.61 2.76
C SER A 114 -3.94 -13.90 2.64
N LEU A 115 -3.23 -13.97 3.76
CA LEU A 115 -1.79 -14.18 3.82
C LEU A 115 -1.46 -15.58 4.32
N ALA A 116 -0.56 -16.26 3.60
CA ALA A 116 -0.07 -17.58 3.97
C ALA A 116 0.91 -17.53 5.16
N SER A 117 1.55 -16.37 5.37
CA SER A 117 2.51 -16.16 6.46
C SER A 117 2.61 -14.68 6.77
N LEU A 118 2.75 -14.35 8.04
CA LEU A 118 3.08 -13.00 8.52
C LEU A 118 4.52 -12.92 9.07
N ASN A 119 5.31 -13.98 8.93
CA ASN A 119 6.65 -14.06 9.51
C ASN A 119 7.55 -12.90 9.08
N ASN A 120 7.48 -12.51 7.81
CA ASN A 120 8.31 -11.42 7.30
C ASN A 120 7.87 -10.05 7.84
N PHE A 121 6.58 -9.83 7.99
CA PHE A 121 6.04 -8.62 8.64
C PHE A 121 6.49 -8.54 10.11
N ALA A 122 6.42 -9.66 10.84
CA ALA A 122 6.90 -9.73 12.21
C ALA A 122 8.41 -9.47 12.33
N LYS A 123 9.23 -10.13 11.51
CA LYS A 123 10.69 -9.95 11.49
C LYS A 123 11.11 -8.52 11.13
N ASN A 124 10.28 -7.80 10.41
CA ASN A 124 10.51 -6.42 10.03
C ASN A 124 9.82 -5.41 10.96
N GLY A 125 9.14 -5.86 12.03
CA GLY A 125 8.46 -4.98 12.98
C GLY A 125 7.24 -4.25 12.40
N ARG A 126 6.59 -4.81 11.35
CA ARG A 126 5.40 -4.23 10.70
C ARG A 126 4.09 -4.79 11.23
N ILE A 127 4.16 -5.71 12.15
CA ILE A 127 3.01 -6.19 12.95
C ILE A 127 3.43 -6.34 14.41
N SER A 128 2.46 -6.22 15.32
CA SER A 128 2.75 -6.38 16.73
C SER A 128 3.19 -7.82 17.04
N PRO A 129 4.08 -8.02 18.05
CA PRO A 129 4.50 -9.36 18.48
C PRO A 129 3.32 -10.27 18.89
N VAL A 130 2.25 -9.66 19.44
CA VAL A 130 1.03 -10.39 19.85
C VAL A 130 0.32 -10.99 18.63
N ILE A 131 0.23 -10.24 17.54
CA ILE A 131 -0.33 -10.72 16.26
C ILE A 131 0.58 -11.81 15.68
N ALA A 132 1.90 -11.63 15.76
CA ALA A 132 2.89 -12.57 15.24
C ALA A 132 2.88 -13.92 15.99
N ALA A 133 2.77 -13.91 17.32
CA ALA A 133 2.83 -15.10 18.17
C ALA A 133 1.72 -16.13 17.88
N GLY A 134 0.57 -15.68 17.37
CA GLY A 134 -0.55 -16.57 17.05
C GLY A 134 -0.53 -17.21 15.65
N ILE A 135 0.54 -17.00 14.84
CA ILE A 135 0.52 -17.27 13.39
C ILE A 135 1.60 -18.26 12.93
N GLY A 136 2.48 -18.70 13.83
CA GLY A 136 3.61 -19.59 13.50
C GLY A 136 3.26 -21.06 13.18
N LEU A 137 1.98 -21.43 13.07
CA LEU A 137 1.57 -22.79 12.81
C LEU A 137 1.53 -23.12 11.32
N LEU A 138 2.12 -24.24 10.94
CA LEU A 138 2.18 -24.73 9.57
C LEU A 138 0.78 -24.82 8.92
N GLY A 139 0.62 -24.18 7.75
CA GLY A 139 -0.63 -24.22 6.98
C GLY A 139 -1.74 -23.30 7.50
N VAL A 140 -1.49 -22.46 8.50
CA VAL A 140 -2.44 -21.44 8.97
C VAL A 140 -2.31 -20.21 8.08
N ARG A 141 -3.45 -19.76 7.55
CA ARG A 141 -3.59 -18.49 6.81
C ARG A 141 -4.31 -17.47 7.67
N VAL A 142 -3.95 -16.23 7.50
CA VAL A 142 -4.63 -15.09 8.11
C VAL A 142 -5.46 -14.39 7.06
N VAL A 143 -6.74 -14.18 7.36
CA VAL A 143 -7.63 -13.30 6.61
C VAL A 143 -7.75 -12.02 7.39
N GLY A 144 -7.66 -10.88 6.73
CA GLY A 144 -7.70 -9.58 7.37
C GLY A 144 -8.06 -8.46 6.40
N LYS A 145 -8.04 -7.25 6.92
CA LYS A 145 -8.20 -6.02 6.15
C LYS A 145 -7.13 -5.00 6.51
N ALA A 146 -6.93 -4.00 5.67
CA ALA A 146 -6.25 -2.77 6.10
C ALA A 146 -7.13 -2.09 7.15
N SER A 147 -6.53 -1.60 8.24
CA SER A 147 -7.24 -0.75 9.19
C SER A 147 -7.36 0.68 8.65
N ASP A 148 -8.16 1.50 9.31
CA ASP A 148 -8.32 2.91 8.95
C ASP A 148 -7.01 3.71 9.11
N GLU A 149 -6.04 3.19 9.91
CA GLU A 149 -4.68 3.73 10.03
C GLU A 149 -3.67 3.08 9.08
N GLY A 150 -4.12 2.23 8.16
CA GLY A 150 -3.27 1.55 7.18
C GLY A 150 -2.41 0.43 7.75
N THR A 151 -2.74 -0.11 8.91
CA THR A 151 -2.07 -1.28 9.49
C THR A 151 -2.74 -2.59 9.06
N LEU A 152 -2.07 -3.73 9.30
CA LEU A 152 -2.67 -5.04 9.06
C LEU A 152 -3.59 -5.42 10.22
N LEU A 153 -4.90 -5.48 9.97
CA LEU A 153 -5.91 -5.90 10.94
C LEU A 153 -6.36 -7.35 10.64
N PRO A 154 -5.91 -8.34 11.43
CA PRO A 154 -6.39 -9.71 11.31
C PRO A 154 -7.85 -9.83 11.73
N LEU A 155 -8.66 -10.50 10.92
CA LEU A 155 -10.06 -10.80 11.20
C LEU A 155 -10.26 -12.29 11.54
N ASP A 156 -9.60 -13.16 10.78
CA ASP A 156 -9.74 -14.61 10.92
C ASP A 156 -8.42 -15.36 10.76
N LYS A 157 -8.35 -16.52 11.41
CA LYS A 157 -7.30 -17.53 11.20
C LYS A 157 -7.96 -18.83 10.74
N CYS A 158 -7.38 -19.47 9.73
CA CYS A 158 -7.91 -20.73 9.23
C CYS A 158 -6.82 -21.58 8.58
N ARG A 159 -7.03 -22.88 8.52
CA ARG A 159 -6.12 -23.80 7.84
C ARG A 159 -6.57 -24.03 6.40
N GLY A 160 -5.65 -23.84 5.46
CA GLY A 160 -5.84 -24.09 4.05
C GLY A 160 -6.47 -22.91 3.27
N GLU A 161 -6.16 -22.87 1.99
CA GLU A 161 -6.51 -21.77 1.09
C GLU A 161 -8.01 -21.64 0.83
N LYS A 162 -8.68 -22.77 0.57
CA LYS A 162 -10.13 -22.78 0.29
C LYS A 162 -10.96 -22.19 1.44
N ARG A 163 -10.58 -22.50 2.70
CA ARG A 163 -11.25 -21.93 3.88
C ARG A 163 -10.96 -20.44 4.03
N ALA A 164 -9.72 -20.04 3.77
CA ALA A 164 -9.35 -18.63 3.82
C ALA A 164 -10.11 -17.80 2.80
N LEU A 165 -10.21 -18.29 1.56
CA LEU A 165 -11.00 -17.63 0.51
C LEU A 165 -12.49 -17.53 0.89
N LYS A 166 -13.09 -18.61 1.43
CA LYS A 166 -14.49 -18.58 1.87
C LYS A 166 -14.71 -17.54 2.98
N LYS A 167 -13.79 -17.44 3.95
CA LYS A 167 -13.87 -16.44 5.01
C LYS A 167 -13.72 -15.02 4.46
N LEU A 168 -12.75 -14.80 3.57
CA LEU A 168 -12.55 -13.51 2.91
C LEU A 168 -13.83 -13.06 2.17
N ILE A 169 -14.44 -13.94 1.38
CA ILE A 169 -15.70 -13.64 0.68
C ILE A 169 -16.84 -13.32 1.66
N ASN A 170 -16.89 -13.99 2.82
CA ASN A 170 -17.92 -13.69 3.82
C ASN A 170 -17.76 -12.29 4.45
N HIS A 171 -16.54 -11.77 4.54
CA HIS A 171 -16.29 -10.40 5.00
C HIS A 171 -16.61 -9.33 3.96
N LEU A 172 -16.79 -9.70 2.69
CA LEU A 172 -17.17 -8.79 1.61
C LEU A 172 -18.69 -8.62 1.46
N LYS A 173 -19.47 -9.40 2.21
CA LYS A 173 -20.93 -9.35 2.22
C LYS A 173 -21.46 -8.46 3.34
#